data_3fa6465743c864bfe12a1f906248b85d
#
_entry.id   3fa6465743c864bfe12a1f906248b85d
#
_cell.length_a   1.000
_cell.length_b   1.000
_cell.length_c   1.000
_cell.angle_alpha   90.00
_cell.angle_beta   90.00
_cell.angle_gamma   90.00
#
_symmetry.space_group_name_H-M   'P 1'
#
loop_
_entity.id
_entity.type
_entity.pdbx_description
1 polymer ?
#
loop_
_entity_poly.entity_id
_entity_poly.type
_entity_poly.pdbx_seq_one_letter_code
_entity_poly.pdbx_strand_id
1 'polypeptide(L)'
;MDDGIDIRRRKALFRAQRRGFRELDLVFGAFAEKHLASLDEHRLDLFEALLSVPDWEIYGWIVGHAPVPHQYNHDVFCCASSERHVYA
;
A
#
# COMPACT_ATOMS: atom_id res chain seq x y z
N MET A 1 -16.08 16.71 -7.16
CA MET A 1 -14.89 17.18 -7.86
C MET A 1 -13.79 16.16 -7.76
N ASP A 2 -13.33 15.75 -8.91
CA ASP A 2 -12.36 14.66 -8.97
C ASP A 2 -10.92 15.10 -8.73
N ASP A 3 -10.68 16.42 -8.83
CA ASP A 3 -9.33 16.95 -8.69
C ASP A 3 -8.68 16.60 -7.36
N GLY A 4 -9.45 16.64 -6.27
CA GLY A 4 -8.93 16.32 -4.94
C GLY A 4 -8.50 14.88 -4.81
N ILE A 5 -9.30 13.94 -5.33
CA ILE A 5 -8.96 12.52 -5.25
C ILE A 5 -7.81 12.18 -6.19
N ASP A 6 -7.72 12.84 -7.34
CA ASP A 6 -6.59 12.64 -8.25
C ASP A 6 -5.27 13.10 -7.62
N ILE A 7 -5.30 14.23 -6.92
CA ILE A 7 -4.12 14.71 -6.21
C ILE A 7 -3.72 13.73 -5.12
N ARG A 8 -4.69 13.20 -4.38
CA ARG A 8 -4.43 12.19 -3.34
C ARG A 8 -3.81 10.94 -3.95
N ARG A 9 -4.31 10.48 -5.09
CA ARG A 9 -3.77 9.32 -5.78
C ARG A 9 -2.32 9.53 -6.21
N ARG A 10 -1.99 10.70 -6.74
CA ARG A 10 -0.63 11.03 -7.14
C ARG A 10 0.31 11.03 -5.95
N LYS A 11 -0.12 11.62 -4.84
CA LYS A 11 0.68 11.64 -3.61
C LYS A 11 0.88 10.23 -3.07
N ALA A 12 -0.16 9.41 -3.09
CA ALA A 12 -0.08 8.04 -2.62
C ALA A 12 0.88 7.23 -3.48
N LEU A 13 0.82 7.39 -4.80
CA LEU A 13 1.73 6.72 -5.71
C LEU A 13 3.19 7.10 -5.42
N PHE A 14 3.45 8.38 -5.27
CA PHE A 14 4.78 8.88 -4.96
C PHE A 14 5.30 8.26 -3.65
N ARG A 15 4.47 8.28 -2.61
CA ARG A 15 4.84 7.72 -1.30
C ARG A 15 5.06 6.21 -1.38
N ALA A 16 4.23 5.52 -2.14
CA ALA A 16 4.34 4.07 -2.30
C ALA A 16 5.65 3.67 -2.97
N GLN A 17 6.14 4.47 -3.89
CA GLN A 17 7.36 4.20 -4.66
C GLN A 17 8.64 4.66 -3.95
N ARG A 18 8.51 5.43 -2.88
CA ARG A 18 9.67 6.06 -2.22
C ARG A 18 9.59 5.94 -0.71
N ARG A 19 9.37 4.73 -0.23
CA ARG A 19 9.33 4.51 1.21
C ARG A 19 10.72 4.46 1.85
N GLY A 20 11.74 4.20 1.04
CA GLY A 20 13.10 4.04 1.58
C GLY A 20 13.43 2.62 1.99
N PHE A 21 12.53 1.69 1.79
CA PHE A 21 12.71 0.27 2.05
C PHE A 21 12.43 -0.44 0.72
N ARG A 22 13.48 -0.94 0.09
CA ARG A 22 13.40 -1.42 -1.29
C ARG A 22 12.28 -2.41 -1.55
N GLU A 23 12.13 -3.41 -0.69
CA GLU A 23 11.10 -4.44 -0.92
C GLU A 23 9.70 -3.85 -0.84
N LEU A 24 9.48 -2.91 0.07
CA LEU A 24 8.20 -2.24 0.18
C LEU A 24 7.97 -1.28 -0.99
N ASP A 25 9.02 -0.64 -1.47
CA ASP A 25 8.91 0.21 -2.66
C ASP A 25 8.43 -0.61 -3.85
N LEU A 26 8.95 -1.82 -4.02
CA LEU A 26 8.54 -2.70 -5.10
C LEU A 26 7.11 -3.20 -4.90
N VAL A 27 6.77 -3.66 -3.71
CA VAL A 27 5.45 -4.21 -3.41
C VAL A 27 4.36 -3.15 -3.53
N PHE A 28 4.51 -2.04 -2.82
CA PHE A 28 3.50 -0.99 -2.84
C PHE A 28 3.50 -0.22 -4.14
N GLY A 29 4.67 -0.02 -4.74
CA GLY A 29 4.76 0.62 -6.04
C GLY A 29 4.04 -0.17 -7.12
N ALA A 30 4.23 -1.49 -7.15
CA ALA A 30 3.56 -2.34 -8.12
C ALA A 30 2.05 -2.33 -7.91
N PHE A 31 1.60 -2.43 -6.65
CA PHE A 31 0.19 -2.36 -6.33
C PHE A 31 -0.42 -1.03 -6.77
N ALA A 32 0.27 0.07 -6.46
CA ALA A 32 -0.22 1.40 -6.80
C ALA A 32 -0.35 1.57 -8.32
N GLU A 33 0.66 1.13 -9.06
CA GLU A 33 0.62 1.24 -10.52
C GLU A 33 -0.54 0.45 -11.12
N LYS A 34 -0.85 -0.72 -10.56
CA LYS A 34 -1.90 -1.58 -11.09
C LYS A 34 -3.30 -1.17 -10.66
N HIS A 35 -3.46 -0.72 -9.43
CA HIS A 35 -4.77 -0.62 -8.81
C HIS A 35 -5.17 0.76 -8.29
N LEU A 36 -4.21 1.66 -8.11
CA LEU A 36 -4.47 2.93 -7.43
C LEU A 36 -5.59 3.74 -8.11
N ALA A 37 -5.59 3.77 -9.43
CA ALA A 37 -6.60 4.53 -10.17
C ALA A 37 -8.01 3.98 -10.00
N SER A 38 -8.14 2.71 -9.63
CA SER A 38 -9.45 2.07 -9.46
C SER A 38 -9.93 2.07 -8.01
N LEU A 39 -9.11 2.52 -7.06
CA LEU A 39 -9.52 2.58 -5.66
C LEU A 39 -10.52 3.70 -5.46
N ASP A 40 -11.64 3.38 -4.82
CA ASP A 40 -12.60 4.40 -4.41
C ASP A 40 -12.04 5.17 -3.20
N GLU A 41 -12.78 6.19 -2.77
CA GLU A 41 -12.32 7.04 -1.68
C GLU A 41 -12.06 6.24 -0.41
N HIS A 42 -12.92 5.30 -0.07
CA HIS A 42 -12.77 4.48 1.12
C HIS A 42 -11.50 3.63 1.05
N ARG A 43 -11.27 2.96 -0.08
CA ARG A 43 -10.09 2.12 -0.24
C ARG A 43 -8.81 2.95 -0.33
N LEU A 44 -8.90 4.13 -0.89
CA LEU A 44 -7.76 5.04 -0.91
C LEU A 44 -7.39 5.47 0.51
N ASP A 45 -8.39 5.72 1.37
CA ASP A 45 -8.14 6.00 2.78
C ASP A 45 -7.39 4.85 3.45
N LEU A 46 -7.80 3.61 3.18
CA LEU A 46 -7.15 2.42 3.73
C LEU A 46 -5.71 2.32 3.24
N PHE A 47 -5.46 2.59 1.97
CA PHE A 47 -4.13 2.55 1.41
C PHE A 47 -3.23 3.63 2.00
N GLU A 48 -3.75 4.84 2.14
CA GLU A 48 -3.00 5.93 2.78
C GLU A 48 -2.64 5.60 4.22
N ALA A 49 -3.55 4.94 4.94
CA ALA A 49 -3.26 4.51 6.30
C ALA A 49 -2.11 3.51 6.34
N LEU A 50 -2.08 2.58 5.39
CA LEU A 50 -0.97 1.63 5.27
C LEU A 50 0.35 2.34 4.99
N LEU A 51 0.34 3.35 4.14
CA LEU A 51 1.55 4.11 3.83
C LEU A 51 2.12 4.84 5.04
N SER A 52 1.31 5.07 6.07
CA SER A 52 1.73 5.74 7.29
C SER A 52 2.32 4.79 8.33
N VAL A 53 2.22 3.48 8.11
CA VAL A 53 2.79 2.49 9.03
C VAL A 53 4.31 2.43 8.81
N PRO A 54 5.12 2.34 9.89
CA PRO A 54 6.56 2.20 9.75
C PRO A 54 6.93 0.98 8.90
N ASP A 55 7.98 1.11 8.10
CA ASP A 55 8.40 0.08 7.15
C ASP A 55 8.64 -1.28 7.82
N TRP A 56 9.34 -1.27 8.94
CA TRP A 56 9.70 -2.52 9.61
C TRP A 56 8.48 -3.26 10.15
N GLU A 57 7.43 -2.55 10.56
CA GLU A 57 6.21 -3.18 11.02
C GLU A 57 5.45 -3.83 9.86
N ILE A 58 5.22 -3.07 8.80
CA ILE A 58 4.44 -3.57 7.67
C ILE A 58 5.17 -4.70 6.95
N TYR A 59 6.50 -4.62 6.89
CA TYR A 59 7.30 -5.70 6.32
C TYR A 59 7.12 -7.00 7.13
N GLY A 60 7.13 -6.88 8.46
CA GLY A 60 6.88 -8.04 9.32
C GLY A 60 5.53 -8.70 9.04
N TRP A 61 4.51 -7.91 8.76
CA TRP A 61 3.19 -8.46 8.42
C TRP A 61 3.21 -9.17 7.06
N ILE A 62 3.89 -8.59 6.08
CA ILE A 62 3.94 -9.15 4.73
C ILE A 62 4.66 -10.49 4.70
N VAL A 63 5.75 -10.61 5.43
CA VAL A 63 6.54 -11.85 5.45
C VAL A 63 6.08 -12.85 6.51
N GLY A 64 5.07 -12.48 7.30
CA GLY A 64 4.50 -13.40 8.29
C GLY A 64 5.24 -13.50 9.60
N HIS A 65 6.14 -12.56 9.90
CA HIS A 65 6.85 -12.54 11.18
C HIS A 65 6.00 -12.01 12.33
N ALA A 66 4.96 -11.24 12.00
CA ALA A 66 4.07 -10.67 13.00
C ALA A 66 2.63 -10.69 12.47
N PRO A 67 1.64 -10.81 13.37
CA PRO A 67 0.24 -10.81 12.94
C PRO A 67 -0.19 -9.43 12.48
N VAL A 68 -1.06 -9.38 11.47
CA VAL A 68 -1.60 -8.12 10.97
C VAL A 68 -2.65 -7.63 11.96
N PRO A 69 -2.53 -6.40 12.48
CA PRO A 69 -3.57 -5.82 13.33
C PRO A 69 -4.92 -5.81 12.62
N HIS A 70 -5.99 -6.00 13.38
CA HIS A 70 -7.33 -6.09 12.81
C HIS A 70 -7.65 -4.91 11.89
N GLN A 71 -7.28 -3.71 12.28
CA GLN A 71 -7.59 -2.50 11.50
C GLN A 71 -6.91 -2.44 10.14
N TYR A 72 -5.85 -3.22 9.94
CA TYR A 72 -5.11 -3.29 8.68
C TYR A 72 -5.36 -4.59 7.93
N ASN A 73 -6.14 -5.49 8.50
CA ASN A 73 -6.44 -6.78 7.87
C ASN A 73 -7.66 -6.65 6.97
N HIS A 74 -7.46 -6.02 5.81
CA HIS A 74 -8.53 -5.74 4.85
C HIS A 74 -8.07 -6.06 3.44
N ASP A 75 -8.98 -5.93 2.48
CA ASP A 75 -8.73 -6.32 1.10
C ASP A 75 -7.59 -5.53 0.46
N VAL A 76 -7.45 -4.25 0.76
CA VAL A 76 -6.37 -3.44 0.22
C VAL A 76 -5.02 -4.00 0.64
N PHE A 77 -4.85 -4.33 1.93
CA PHE A 77 -3.61 -4.92 2.40
C PHE A 77 -3.37 -6.28 1.76
N CYS A 78 -4.39 -7.12 1.66
CA CYS A 78 -4.27 -8.44 1.06
C CYS A 78 -3.82 -8.34 -0.40
N CYS A 79 -4.41 -7.43 -1.16
CA CYS A 79 -4.04 -7.23 -2.56
C CYS A 79 -2.63 -6.67 -2.68
N ALA A 80 -2.27 -5.71 -1.83
CA ALA A 80 -0.93 -5.12 -1.87
C ALA A 80 0.12 -6.16 -1.52
N SER A 81 -0.10 -6.94 -0.46
CA SER A 81 0.87 -7.93 -0.03
C SER A 81 1.06 -9.05 -1.03
N SER A 82 0.04 -9.34 -1.85
CA SER A 82 0.16 -10.38 -2.87
C SER A 82 1.14 -10.01 -3.99
N GLU A 83 1.44 -8.74 -4.17
CA GLU A 83 2.43 -8.29 -5.14
C GLU A 83 3.84 -8.78 -4.81
N ARG A 84 4.08 -9.19 -3.59
CA ARG A 84 5.34 -9.77 -3.15
C ARG A 84 5.75 -10.96 -4.02
N HIS A 85 4.79 -11.73 -4.51
CA HIS A 85 5.06 -12.91 -5.32
C HIS A 85 5.75 -12.59 -6.65
N VAL A 86 5.60 -11.36 -7.12
CA VAL A 86 6.22 -10.90 -8.36
C VAL A 86 7.72 -10.75 -8.18
N TYR A 87 8.16 -10.41 -6.97
CA TYR A 87 9.56 -10.08 -6.66
C TYR A 87 10.23 -11.11 -5.76
N ALA A 88 9.48 -12.06 -5.29
CA ALA A 88 10.03 -13.15 -4.49
C ALA A 88 10.60 -14.24 -5.40
#